data_4e6b74ed5e4a891d93efa2cde2649391
#
_entry.id   4e6b74ed5e4a891d93efa2cde2649391
#
_cell.length_a   1.000
_cell.length_b   1.000
_cell.length_c   1.000
_cell.angle_alpha   90.00
_cell.angle_beta   90.00
_cell.angle_gamma   90.00
#
_symmetry.space_group_name_H-M   'P 1'
#
loop_
_entity.id
_entity.type
_entity.pdbx_description
1 polymer ?
#
loop_
_entity_poly.entity_id
_entity_poly.type
_entity_poly.pdbx_seq_one_letter_code
_entity_poly.pdbx_strand_id
1 'polypeptide(L)'
;MWLANQTRPDTANAVRAVARYANQPRELHWRTPIGVLEYVFSTSDFGITFQKGSGLELVAFADADYASKAADRRSVSGGAIMCAGACVCWFSRTQKCVTLSTTEAEYVALAHTIKEAMFLRYVWTFIFPGFGTMCITVFEDNEGAKNLAQNPVCTSNSKHIDVRHHFLRELIFKGEFVITHVESDDQHADVLTKPLDYTAFCYHRDFLMNI
;
A
#
# COMPACT_ATOMS: atom_id res chain seq x y z
N MET A 1 5.40 16.43 3.33
CA MET A 1 4.23 15.80 2.70
C MET A 1 4.26 15.79 1.17
N TRP A 2 4.60 16.89 0.49
CA TRP A 2 4.62 16.91 -0.98
C TRP A 2 5.58 15.84 -1.55
N LEU A 3 6.85 15.82 -1.15
CA LEU A 3 7.83 14.80 -1.58
C LEU A 3 7.34 13.37 -1.34
N ALA A 4 6.83 13.09 -0.14
CA ALA A 4 6.34 11.76 0.23
C ALA A 4 5.18 11.26 -0.64
N ASN A 5 4.43 12.15 -1.26
CA ASN A 5 3.28 11.80 -2.10
C ASN A 5 3.57 11.88 -3.60
N GLN A 6 4.73 12.43 -4.01
CA GLN A 6 5.02 12.65 -5.42
C GLN A 6 6.24 11.86 -5.93
N THR A 7 7.28 11.73 -5.12
CA THR A 7 8.57 11.19 -5.59
C THR A 7 9.29 10.29 -4.58
N ARG A 8 8.87 10.26 -3.31
CA ARG A 8 9.59 9.58 -2.23
C ARG A 8 8.66 8.66 -1.44
N PRO A 9 8.26 7.49 -2.02
CA PRO A 9 7.45 6.48 -1.33
C PRO A 9 8.06 6.01 -0.02
N ASP A 10 9.36 5.91 0.05
CA ASP A 10 10.16 5.51 1.20
C ASP A 10 9.93 6.37 2.46
N THR A 11 9.53 7.63 2.29
CA THR A 11 9.23 8.54 3.41
C THR A 11 7.75 8.55 3.82
N ALA A 12 6.87 7.90 3.06
CA ALA A 12 5.42 8.05 3.20
C ALA A 12 4.90 7.65 4.59
N ASN A 13 5.37 6.53 5.15
CA ASN A 13 4.97 6.07 6.48
C ASN A 13 5.44 7.03 7.59
N ALA A 14 6.70 7.45 7.56
CA ALA A 14 7.25 8.38 8.54
C ALA A 14 6.52 9.73 8.51
N VAL A 15 6.27 10.28 7.31
CA VAL A 15 5.52 11.52 7.11
C VAL A 15 4.08 11.39 7.59
N ARG A 16 3.38 10.28 7.30
CA ARG A 16 2.04 10.00 7.84
C ARG A 16 2.05 9.97 9.37
N ALA A 17 3.04 9.29 9.96
CA ALA A 17 3.13 9.16 11.41
C ALA A 17 3.29 10.54 12.10
N VAL A 18 4.09 11.43 11.53
CA VAL A 18 4.32 12.80 12.05
C VAL A 18 3.11 13.69 11.82
N ALA A 19 2.47 13.61 10.65
CA ALA A 19 1.35 14.47 10.27
C ALA A 19 0.16 14.39 11.25
N ARG A 20 0.01 13.28 11.98
CA ARG A 20 -1.02 13.10 13.03
C ARG A 20 -0.93 14.13 14.15
N TYR A 21 0.28 14.62 14.43
CA TYR A 21 0.54 15.53 15.54
C TYR A 21 0.65 16.99 15.10
N ALA A 22 0.40 17.27 13.80
CA ALA A 22 0.54 18.62 13.25
C ALA A 22 -0.41 19.66 13.89
N ASN A 23 -1.61 19.24 14.33
CA ASN A 23 -2.57 20.14 14.98
C ASN A 23 -2.21 20.50 16.43
N GLN A 24 -1.51 19.60 17.15
CA GLN A 24 -1.09 19.80 18.54
C GLN A 24 0.32 19.24 18.73
N PRO A 25 1.35 19.88 18.17
CA PRO A 25 2.71 19.40 18.23
C PRO A 25 3.24 19.53 19.66
N ARG A 26 4.02 18.52 20.08
CA ARG A 26 4.80 18.55 21.33
C ARG A 26 6.28 18.46 20.96
N GLU A 27 7.14 18.88 21.85
CA GLU A 27 8.61 18.83 21.63
C GLU A 27 9.11 17.42 21.22
N LEU A 28 8.56 16.37 21.84
CA LEU A 28 8.84 14.98 21.48
C LEU A 28 8.56 14.67 20.00
N HIS A 29 7.56 15.32 19.42
CA HIS A 29 7.18 15.09 18.01
C HIS A 29 8.11 15.81 17.02
N TRP A 30 9.00 16.70 17.49
CA TRP A 30 9.87 17.51 16.64
C TRP A 30 11.09 16.73 16.12
N ARG A 31 11.57 15.75 16.87
CA ARG A 31 12.74 14.93 16.48
C ARG A 31 12.48 14.12 15.20
N THR A 32 11.31 13.51 15.08
CA THR A 32 10.97 12.67 13.92
C THR A 32 10.95 13.43 12.59
N PRO A 33 10.31 14.63 12.47
CA PRO A 33 10.40 15.44 11.24
C PRO A 33 11.83 15.81 10.88
N ILE A 34 12.68 16.13 11.86
CA ILE A 34 14.11 16.44 11.62
C ILE A 34 14.80 15.22 11.03
N GLY A 35 14.65 14.04 11.62
CA GLY A 35 15.23 12.80 11.08
C GLY A 35 14.75 12.49 9.66
N VAL A 36 13.48 12.75 9.34
CA VAL A 36 12.98 12.61 7.97
C VAL A 36 13.64 13.62 7.02
N LEU A 37 13.86 14.85 7.45
CA LEU A 37 14.56 15.86 6.65
C LEU A 37 16.03 15.48 6.43
N GLU A 38 16.74 15.07 7.47
CA GLU A 38 18.13 14.59 7.40
C GLU A 38 18.26 13.42 6.43
N TYR A 39 17.33 12.46 6.50
CA TYR A 39 17.28 11.34 5.56
C TYR A 39 17.07 11.83 4.11
N VAL A 40 16.11 12.72 3.86
CA VAL A 40 15.85 13.26 2.52
C VAL A 40 17.07 14.03 1.99
N PHE A 41 17.74 14.80 2.85
CA PHE A 41 18.98 15.52 2.45
C PHE A 41 20.13 14.56 2.11
N SER A 42 20.32 13.52 2.94
CA SER A 42 21.38 12.52 2.71
C SER A 42 21.14 11.62 1.50
N THR A 43 19.91 11.58 1.01
CA THR A 43 19.45 10.79 -0.15
C THR A 43 18.82 11.69 -1.21
N SER A 44 19.35 12.89 -1.40
CA SER A 44 18.80 13.90 -2.31
C SER A 44 18.83 13.50 -3.78
N ASP A 45 19.72 12.57 -4.13
CA ASP A 45 19.88 11.96 -5.45
C ASP A 45 18.93 10.77 -5.70
N PHE A 46 18.19 10.30 -4.67
CA PHE A 46 17.25 9.22 -4.81
C PHE A 46 15.95 9.70 -5.45
N GLY A 47 15.46 8.92 -6.41
CA GLY A 47 14.20 9.15 -7.10
C GLY A 47 13.66 7.85 -7.69
N ILE A 48 12.43 7.88 -8.14
CA ILE A 48 11.83 6.75 -8.85
C ILE A 48 12.40 6.69 -10.26
N THR A 49 13.00 5.55 -10.61
CA THR A 49 13.64 5.34 -11.91
C THR A 49 12.78 4.45 -12.80
N PHE A 50 12.37 4.96 -13.97
CA PHE A 50 11.65 4.19 -14.97
C PHE A 50 12.60 3.71 -16.05
N GLN A 51 12.72 2.40 -16.19
CA GLN A 51 13.61 1.80 -17.18
C GLN A 51 12.90 1.68 -18.53
N LYS A 52 13.52 2.20 -19.59
CA LYS A 52 12.99 2.07 -20.96
C LYS A 52 12.93 0.60 -21.38
N GLY A 53 11.78 0.16 -21.85
CA GLY A 53 11.57 -1.21 -22.31
C GLY A 53 11.05 -2.17 -21.24
N SER A 54 10.95 -1.76 -19.98
CA SER A 54 10.18 -2.50 -18.97
C SER A 54 8.70 -2.48 -19.39
N GLY A 55 8.02 -3.61 -19.29
CA GLY A 55 6.61 -3.74 -19.68
C GLY A 55 5.71 -2.68 -19.03
N LEU A 56 4.45 -2.63 -19.47
CA LEU A 56 3.43 -1.73 -18.93
C LEU A 56 2.45 -2.46 -17.99
N GLU A 57 2.81 -3.66 -17.55
CA GLU A 57 1.99 -4.45 -16.64
C GLU A 57 1.90 -3.75 -15.26
N LEU A 58 0.69 -3.77 -14.70
CA LEU A 58 0.44 -3.28 -13.35
C LEU A 58 0.44 -4.45 -12.38
N VAL A 59 1.23 -4.34 -11.33
CA VAL A 59 1.17 -5.22 -10.16
C VAL A 59 1.04 -4.37 -8.90
N ALA A 60 0.44 -4.91 -7.86
CA ALA A 60 0.22 -4.17 -6.62
C ALA A 60 0.62 -4.99 -5.39
N PHE A 61 1.00 -4.30 -4.33
CA PHE A 61 1.29 -4.86 -3.00
C PHE A 61 0.36 -4.19 -1.99
N ALA A 62 -0.24 -4.98 -1.12
CA ALA A 62 -1.11 -4.49 -0.05
C ALA A 62 -0.65 -5.04 1.29
N ASP A 63 -0.58 -4.18 2.31
CA ASP A 63 -0.20 -4.54 3.69
C ASP A 63 -0.96 -3.72 4.71
N ALA A 64 -1.14 -4.26 5.92
CA ALA A 64 -1.69 -3.54 7.06
C ALA A 64 -0.92 -3.77 8.35
N ASP A 65 -0.51 -2.69 9.00
CA ASP A 65 -0.01 -2.74 10.38
C ASP A 65 -1.19 -2.70 11.37
N TYR A 66 -1.54 -3.88 11.89
CA TYR A 66 -2.72 -4.11 12.74
C TYR A 66 -2.60 -3.42 14.10
N ALA A 67 -3.62 -2.64 14.45
CA ALA A 67 -3.78 -2.02 15.76
C ALA A 67 -2.50 -1.33 16.29
N SER A 68 -1.60 -0.90 15.40
CA SER A 68 -0.28 -0.34 15.73
C SER A 68 -0.33 0.96 16.51
N LYS A 69 -1.50 1.61 16.54
CA LYS A 69 -1.66 2.87 17.26
C LYS A 69 -2.16 2.64 18.68
N ALA A 70 -1.30 2.92 19.65
CA ALA A 70 -1.62 2.77 21.06
C ALA A 70 -2.83 3.61 21.52
N ALA A 71 -3.05 4.78 20.90
CA ALA A 71 -4.07 5.73 21.33
C ALA A 71 -5.51 5.36 20.91
N ASP A 72 -5.69 4.85 19.69
CA ASP A 72 -7.02 4.58 19.13
C ASP A 72 -7.16 3.17 18.53
N ARG A 73 -6.11 2.34 18.64
CA ARG A 73 -6.04 0.96 18.15
C ARG A 73 -6.40 0.80 16.66
N ARG A 74 -6.27 1.87 15.89
CA ARG A 74 -6.48 1.82 14.44
C ARG A 74 -5.27 1.25 13.73
N SER A 75 -5.54 0.47 12.71
CA SER A 75 -4.54 -0.08 11.81
C SER A 75 -4.08 0.94 10.77
N VAL A 76 -2.98 0.65 10.13
CA VAL A 76 -2.45 1.42 9.00
C VAL A 76 -2.53 0.55 7.76
N SER A 77 -3.10 1.06 6.67
CA SER A 77 -3.04 0.43 5.36
C SER A 77 -1.94 1.05 4.53
N GLY A 78 -1.15 0.21 3.90
CA GLY A 78 -0.18 0.55 2.86
C GLY A 78 -0.56 -0.11 1.55
N GLY A 79 -0.31 0.57 0.46
CA GLY A 79 -0.44 0.00 -0.87
C GLY A 79 0.56 0.62 -1.81
N ALA A 80 1.15 -0.21 -2.66
CA ALA A 80 2.05 0.20 -3.72
C ALA A 80 1.60 -0.42 -5.03
N ILE A 81 1.55 0.36 -6.10
CA ILE A 81 1.21 -0.12 -7.43
C ILE A 81 2.40 0.17 -8.33
N MET A 82 2.93 -0.88 -8.92
CA MET A 82 4.12 -0.87 -9.76
C MET A 82 3.72 -0.87 -11.23
N CYS A 83 4.50 -0.17 -12.03
CA CYS A 83 4.47 -0.24 -13.49
C CYS A 83 5.87 -0.01 -14.03
N ALA A 84 6.24 -0.72 -15.07
CA ALA A 84 7.57 -0.58 -15.68
C ALA A 84 8.72 -0.73 -14.68
N GLY A 85 8.58 -1.62 -13.69
CA GLY A 85 9.58 -1.90 -12.66
C GLY A 85 9.65 -0.88 -11.51
N ALA A 86 8.82 0.18 -11.52
CA ALA A 86 8.87 1.22 -10.50
C ALA A 86 7.48 1.57 -9.94
N CYS A 87 7.43 2.14 -8.76
CA CYS A 87 6.17 2.50 -8.11
C CYS A 87 5.55 3.74 -8.74
N VAL A 88 4.33 3.61 -9.27
CA VAL A 88 3.59 4.71 -9.90
C VAL A 88 2.49 5.28 -9.01
N CYS A 89 2.07 4.54 -8.00
CA CYS A 89 1.09 4.99 -7.01
C CYS A 89 1.35 4.29 -5.69
N TRP A 90 1.32 5.03 -4.60
CA TRP A 90 1.47 4.49 -3.25
C TRP A 90 0.68 5.30 -2.24
N PHE A 91 0.41 4.68 -1.13
CA PHE A 91 -0.20 5.36 0.01
C PHE A 91 0.18 4.71 1.33
N SER A 92 0.17 5.52 2.38
CA SER A 92 0.21 5.11 3.78
C SER A 92 -0.94 5.83 4.49
N ARG A 93 -1.96 5.08 4.92
CA ARG A 93 -3.20 5.66 5.46
C ARG A 93 -3.63 4.99 6.74
N THR A 94 -4.05 5.79 7.74
CA THR A 94 -4.75 5.24 8.90
C THR A 94 -6.14 4.77 8.49
N GLN A 95 -6.50 3.56 8.87
CA GLN A 95 -7.84 3.03 8.66
C GLN A 95 -8.87 3.85 9.46
N LYS A 96 -10.03 4.09 8.87
CA LYS A 96 -11.11 4.86 9.52
C LYS A 96 -11.85 4.05 10.58
N CYS A 97 -11.94 2.74 10.41
CA CYS A 97 -12.54 1.79 11.35
C CYS A 97 -11.46 1.11 12.21
N VAL A 98 -11.85 0.63 13.38
CA VAL A 98 -11.05 -0.30 14.17
C VAL A 98 -11.37 -1.71 13.67
N THR A 99 -10.36 -2.43 13.25
CA THR A 99 -10.44 -3.82 12.83
C THR A 99 -10.23 -4.74 14.03
N LEU A 100 -10.89 -5.91 14.04
CA LEU A 100 -10.87 -6.83 15.17
C LEU A 100 -9.85 -7.96 15.04
N SER A 101 -9.22 -8.09 13.87
CA SER A 101 -8.18 -9.07 13.58
C SER A 101 -7.16 -8.53 12.57
N THR A 102 -5.99 -9.18 12.50
CA THR A 102 -4.99 -8.92 11.44
C THR A 102 -5.60 -9.16 10.07
N THR A 103 -6.25 -10.29 9.85
CA THR A 103 -6.94 -10.64 8.60
C THR A 103 -7.92 -9.55 8.15
N GLU A 104 -8.68 -8.97 9.08
CA GLU A 104 -9.60 -7.88 8.77
C GLU A 104 -8.86 -6.60 8.37
N ALA A 105 -7.76 -6.28 9.05
CA ALA A 105 -6.94 -5.12 8.71
C ALA A 105 -6.31 -5.25 7.33
N GLU A 106 -5.75 -6.43 7.02
CA GLU A 106 -5.20 -6.75 5.69
C GLU A 106 -6.25 -6.68 4.60
N TYR A 107 -7.43 -7.26 4.86
CA TYR A 107 -8.53 -7.18 3.92
C TYR A 107 -8.98 -5.75 3.61
N VAL A 108 -8.95 -4.86 4.60
CA VAL A 108 -9.20 -3.42 4.40
C VAL A 108 -8.09 -2.77 3.57
N ALA A 109 -6.83 -3.13 3.79
CA ALA A 109 -5.71 -2.63 3.00
C ALA A 109 -5.80 -3.10 1.54
N LEU A 110 -6.10 -4.38 1.34
CA LEU A 110 -6.34 -4.97 0.03
C LEU A 110 -7.44 -4.23 -0.74
N ALA A 111 -8.58 -3.94 -0.08
CA ALA A 111 -9.68 -3.19 -0.69
C ALA A 111 -9.26 -1.75 -1.09
N HIS A 112 -8.44 -1.09 -0.27
CA HIS A 112 -7.91 0.23 -0.59
C HIS A 112 -6.96 0.17 -1.79
N THR A 113 -6.05 -0.78 -1.82
CA THR A 113 -5.07 -0.97 -2.90
C THR A 113 -5.75 -1.27 -4.23
N ILE A 114 -6.72 -2.19 -4.24
CA ILE A 114 -7.50 -2.52 -5.45
C ILE A 114 -8.25 -1.30 -5.97
N LYS A 115 -8.79 -0.47 -5.09
CA LYS A 115 -9.48 0.76 -5.51
C LYS A 115 -8.56 1.76 -6.21
N GLU A 116 -7.35 1.96 -5.72
CA GLU A 116 -6.34 2.81 -6.39
C GLU A 116 -5.87 2.16 -7.71
N ALA A 117 -5.67 0.84 -7.73
CA ALA A 117 -5.28 0.11 -8.94
C ALA A 117 -6.36 0.16 -10.02
N MET A 118 -7.65 0.12 -9.65
CA MET A 118 -8.76 0.33 -10.59
C MET A 118 -8.69 1.70 -11.26
N PHE A 119 -8.41 2.75 -10.49
CA PHE A 119 -8.27 4.09 -11.05
C PHE A 119 -7.14 4.14 -12.09
N LEU A 120 -5.98 3.58 -11.76
CA LEU A 120 -4.87 3.50 -12.71
C LEU A 120 -5.21 2.66 -13.95
N ARG A 121 -5.92 1.55 -13.77
CA ARG A 121 -6.39 0.73 -14.90
C ARG A 121 -7.28 1.52 -15.86
N TYR A 122 -8.19 2.35 -15.33
CA TYR A 122 -9.01 3.22 -16.19
C TYR A 122 -8.16 4.25 -16.93
N VAL A 123 -7.19 4.87 -16.25
CA VAL A 123 -6.24 5.80 -16.90
C VAL A 123 -5.45 5.07 -17.98
N TRP A 124 -4.97 3.84 -17.71
CA TRP A 124 -4.24 3.02 -18.69
C TRP A 124 -5.07 2.67 -19.91
N THR A 125 -6.30 2.21 -19.70
CA THR A 125 -7.22 1.88 -20.80
C THR A 125 -7.53 3.12 -21.66
N PHE A 126 -7.62 4.28 -21.06
CA PHE A 126 -7.83 5.55 -21.77
C PHE A 126 -6.61 5.95 -22.62
N ILE A 127 -5.40 5.82 -22.05
CA ILE A 127 -4.16 6.20 -22.75
C ILE A 127 -3.80 5.18 -23.84
N PHE A 128 -4.03 3.90 -23.56
CA PHE A 128 -3.67 2.76 -24.43
C PHE A 128 -4.88 1.89 -24.77
N PRO A 129 -5.83 2.36 -25.55
CA PRO A 129 -7.08 1.61 -25.84
C PRO A 129 -6.87 0.28 -26.57
N GLY A 130 -5.73 0.08 -27.21
CA GLY A 130 -5.35 -1.17 -27.89
C GLY A 130 -4.79 -2.28 -27.00
N PHE A 131 -4.52 -1.98 -25.71
CA PHE A 131 -3.91 -2.96 -24.77
C PHE A 131 -4.91 -3.98 -24.19
N GLY A 132 -6.22 -3.81 -24.43
CA GLY A 132 -7.27 -4.67 -23.87
C GLY A 132 -7.48 -4.45 -22.37
N THR A 133 -8.25 -5.35 -21.76
CA THR A 133 -8.50 -5.34 -20.31
C THR A 133 -7.34 -6.01 -19.58
N MET A 134 -6.59 -5.23 -18.81
CA MET A 134 -5.48 -5.73 -18.01
C MET A 134 -6.01 -6.40 -16.72
N CYS A 135 -5.57 -7.62 -16.44
CA CYS A 135 -5.72 -8.27 -15.15
C CYS A 135 -4.56 -7.83 -14.24
N ILE A 136 -4.86 -7.32 -13.04
CA ILE A 136 -3.83 -6.82 -12.11
C ILE A 136 -3.61 -7.87 -11.02
N THR A 137 -2.35 -8.29 -10.83
CA THR A 137 -1.95 -9.13 -9.70
C THR A 137 -1.74 -8.26 -8.47
N VAL A 138 -2.38 -8.64 -7.36
CA VAL A 138 -2.19 -7.99 -6.05
C VAL A 138 -1.55 -9.00 -5.11
N PHE A 139 -0.39 -8.64 -4.57
CA PHE A 139 0.36 -9.44 -3.61
C PHE A 139 -0.07 -9.13 -2.18
N GLU A 140 -0.34 -10.20 -1.42
CA GLU A 140 -0.85 -10.18 -0.05
C GLU A 140 -0.16 -11.29 0.74
N ASP A 141 0.41 -10.99 1.89
CA ASP A 141 1.13 -11.99 2.71
C ASP A 141 0.23 -12.70 3.74
N ASN A 142 -0.97 -12.18 3.99
CA ASN A 142 -1.94 -12.80 4.89
C ASN A 142 -2.84 -13.79 4.13
N GLU A 143 -2.57 -15.08 4.30
CA GLU A 143 -3.39 -16.16 3.71
C GLU A 143 -4.88 -16.05 4.10
N GLY A 144 -5.19 -15.57 5.30
CA GLY A 144 -6.57 -15.36 5.75
C GLY A 144 -7.28 -14.30 4.92
N ALA A 145 -6.60 -13.16 4.64
CA ALA A 145 -7.16 -12.07 3.82
C ALA A 145 -7.33 -12.52 2.37
N LYS A 146 -6.35 -13.21 1.81
CA LYS A 146 -6.44 -13.81 0.47
C LYS A 146 -7.62 -14.78 0.36
N ASN A 147 -7.73 -15.73 1.29
CA ASN A 147 -8.82 -16.70 1.30
C ASN A 147 -10.19 -16.02 1.44
N LEU A 148 -10.28 -14.99 2.27
CA LEU A 148 -11.49 -14.20 2.45
C LEU A 148 -11.91 -13.49 1.15
N ALA A 149 -10.94 -13.01 0.36
CA ALA A 149 -11.19 -12.37 -0.92
C ALA A 149 -11.65 -13.36 -2.01
N GLN A 150 -11.16 -14.60 -1.99
CA GLN A 150 -11.44 -15.62 -2.99
C GLN A 150 -12.67 -16.48 -2.69
N ASN A 151 -13.04 -16.65 -1.42
CA ASN A 151 -14.12 -17.55 -1.02
C ASN A 151 -15.51 -16.88 -1.03
N PRO A 152 -16.56 -17.57 -1.54
CA PRO A 152 -17.92 -17.03 -1.63
C PRO A 152 -18.63 -16.93 -0.27
N VAL A 153 -18.21 -17.67 0.75
CA VAL A 153 -18.87 -17.71 2.06
C VAL A 153 -18.23 -16.69 2.99
N CYS A 154 -18.97 -15.64 3.33
CA CYS A 154 -18.57 -14.66 4.34
C CYS A 154 -19.39 -14.83 5.61
N THR A 155 -18.72 -14.98 6.75
CA THR A 155 -19.31 -15.05 8.09
C THR A 155 -19.20 -13.73 8.85
N SER A 156 -18.84 -12.64 8.18
CA SER A 156 -18.65 -11.34 8.82
C SER A 156 -20.00 -10.69 9.17
N ASN A 157 -20.20 -10.40 10.44
CA ASN A 157 -21.42 -9.77 10.97
C ASN A 157 -21.42 -8.23 10.84
N SER A 158 -20.42 -7.63 10.22
CA SER A 158 -20.29 -6.17 10.10
C SER A 158 -20.59 -5.69 8.67
N LYS A 159 -21.63 -4.87 8.51
CA LYS A 159 -22.09 -4.36 7.20
C LYS A 159 -21.01 -3.67 6.37
N HIS A 160 -20.09 -2.95 6.99
CA HIS A 160 -19.04 -2.23 6.26
C HIS A 160 -17.96 -3.16 5.69
N ILE A 161 -17.76 -4.33 6.29
CA ILE A 161 -16.91 -5.40 5.77
C ILE A 161 -17.63 -6.12 4.65
N ASP A 162 -18.91 -6.41 4.83
CA ASP A 162 -19.75 -7.09 3.86
C ASP A 162 -19.77 -6.37 2.48
N VAL A 163 -19.95 -5.05 2.47
CA VAL A 163 -19.89 -4.26 1.22
C VAL A 163 -18.51 -4.37 0.52
N ARG A 164 -17.41 -4.35 1.29
CA ARG A 164 -16.08 -4.55 0.71
C ARG A 164 -15.88 -5.95 0.18
N HIS A 165 -16.43 -6.96 0.86
CA HIS A 165 -16.40 -8.34 0.40
C HIS A 165 -17.07 -8.50 -0.95
N HIS A 166 -18.28 -7.96 -1.12
CA HIS A 166 -18.98 -8.00 -2.39
C HIS A 166 -18.20 -7.31 -3.50
N PHE A 167 -17.65 -6.13 -3.22
CA PHE A 167 -16.87 -5.36 -4.18
C PHE A 167 -15.61 -6.13 -4.66
N LEU A 168 -14.79 -6.65 -3.74
CA LEU A 168 -13.57 -7.36 -4.09
C LEU A 168 -13.85 -8.65 -4.86
N ARG A 169 -14.84 -9.42 -4.40
CA ARG A 169 -15.23 -10.67 -5.07
C ARG A 169 -15.75 -10.46 -6.48
N GLU A 170 -16.53 -9.43 -6.69
CA GLU A 170 -17.03 -9.09 -8.02
C GLU A 170 -15.87 -8.85 -8.99
N LEU A 171 -14.85 -8.10 -8.56
CA LEU A 171 -13.68 -7.81 -9.39
C LEU A 171 -12.82 -9.05 -9.67
N ILE A 172 -12.63 -9.90 -8.65
CA ILE A 172 -11.89 -11.16 -8.79
C ILE A 172 -12.66 -12.11 -9.71
N PHE A 173 -13.99 -12.24 -9.52
CA PHE A 173 -14.83 -13.09 -10.37
C PHE A 173 -14.84 -12.64 -11.83
N LYS A 174 -14.79 -11.34 -12.10
CA LYS A 174 -14.66 -10.78 -13.45
C LYS A 174 -13.27 -10.99 -14.07
N GLY A 175 -12.31 -11.54 -13.31
CA GLY A 175 -10.93 -11.71 -13.77
C GLY A 175 -10.17 -10.39 -13.92
N GLU A 176 -10.64 -9.32 -13.26
CA GLU A 176 -9.99 -8.01 -13.29
C GLU A 176 -8.79 -7.94 -12.36
N PHE A 177 -8.83 -8.72 -11.27
CA PHE A 177 -7.79 -8.83 -10.26
C PHE A 177 -7.54 -10.29 -9.87
N VAL A 178 -6.27 -10.61 -9.59
CA VAL A 178 -5.84 -11.88 -9.01
C VAL A 178 -5.09 -11.59 -7.72
N ILE A 179 -5.47 -12.26 -6.62
CA ILE A 179 -4.75 -12.13 -5.35
C ILE A 179 -3.76 -13.29 -5.23
N THR A 180 -2.50 -12.95 -5.12
CA THR A 180 -1.40 -13.91 -5.02
C THR A 180 -0.72 -13.77 -3.67
N HIS A 181 -0.43 -14.89 -3.01
CA HIS A 181 0.35 -14.87 -1.78
C HIS A 181 1.81 -14.50 -2.08
N VAL A 182 2.39 -13.69 -1.20
CA VAL A 182 3.80 -13.36 -1.16
C VAL A 182 4.34 -13.65 0.24
N GLU A 183 5.58 -14.08 0.34
CA GLU A 183 6.25 -14.23 1.65
C GLU A 183 6.40 -12.86 2.31
N SER A 184 6.31 -12.82 3.66
CA SER A 184 6.35 -11.54 4.39
C SER A 184 7.65 -10.76 4.16
N ASP A 185 8.77 -11.44 3.93
CA ASP A 185 10.05 -10.78 3.62
C ASP A 185 10.04 -10.07 2.24
N ASP A 186 9.13 -10.45 1.35
CA ASP A 186 8.95 -9.88 0.01
C ASP A 186 7.69 -8.99 -0.09
N GLN A 187 7.04 -8.69 1.05
CA GLN A 187 5.91 -7.77 1.09
C GLN A 187 6.38 -6.32 1.00
N HIS A 188 6.50 -5.80 -0.22
CA HIS A 188 7.06 -4.46 -0.44
C HIS A 188 6.19 -3.31 0.07
N ALA A 189 4.93 -3.55 0.41
CA ALA A 189 4.08 -2.55 1.06
C ALA A 189 4.40 -2.32 2.55
N ASP A 190 5.23 -3.17 3.18
CA ASP A 190 5.65 -3.08 4.57
C ASP A 190 6.26 -1.72 4.93
N VAL A 191 7.11 -1.18 4.06
CA VAL A 191 7.73 0.14 4.26
C VAL A 191 6.72 1.28 4.36
N LEU A 192 5.49 1.06 3.86
CA LEU A 192 4.39 2.02 3.90
C LEU A 192 3.53 1.93 5.16
N THR A 193 3.70 0.89 5.98
CA THR A 193 2.82 0.60 7.12
C THR A 193 3.55 0.60 8.45
N LYS A 194 4.73 -0.01 8.55
CA LYS A 194 5.46 -0.27 9.79
C LYS A 194 6.91 0.23 9.72
N PRO A 195 7.54 0.54 10.88
CA PRO A 195 8.98 0.78 10.93
C PRO A 195 9.72 -0.53 10.68
N LEU A 196 10.71 -0.50 9.81
CA LEU A 196 11.56 -1.63 9.46
C LEU A 196 12.98 -1.40 9.98
N ASP A 197 13.75 -2.49 10.16
CA ASP A 197 15.18 -2.38 10.32
C ASP A 197 15.83 -1.83 9.03
N TYR A 198 17.10 -1.42 9.13
CA TYR A 198 17.79 -0.76 8.03
C TYR A 198 17.88 -1.63 6.76
N THR A 199 18.13 -2.92 6.92
CA THR A 199 18.32 -3.83 5.79
C THR A 199 17.00 -4.05 5.03
N ALA A 200 15.93 -4.40 5.75
CA ALA A 200 14.60 -4.56 5.17
C ALA A 200 14.08 -3.24 4.57
N PHE A 201 14.31 -2.11 5.26
CA PHE A 201 13.94 -0.79 4.73
C PHE A 201 14.62 -0.50 3.39
N CYS A 202 15.95 -0.71 3.28
CA CYS A 202 16.66 -0.50 2.02
C CYS A 202 16.15 -1.42 0.92
N TYR A 203 15.93 -2.71 1.21
CA TYR A 203 15.42 -3.68 0.26
C TYR A 203 14.08 -3.25 -0.36
N HIS A 204 13.11 -2.90 0.48
CA HIS A 204 11.78 -2.49 -0.01
C HIS A 204 11.81 -1.11 -0.69
N ARG A 205 12.61 -0.17 -0.17
CA ARG A 205 12.82 1.14 -0.80
C ARG A 205 13.38 0.99 -2.21
N ASP A 206 14.46 0.23 -2.36
CA ASP A 206 15.18 0.08 -3.62
C ASP A 206 14.27 -0.59 -4.67
N PHE A 207 13.46 -1.57 -4.25
CA PHE A 207 12.43 -2.17 -5.09
C PHE A 207 11.37 -1.15 -5.56
N LEU A 208 10.78 -0.38 -4.64
CA LEU A 208 9.74 0.59 -4.99
C LEU A 208 10.26 1.71 -5.90
N MET A 209 11.49 2.13 -5.70
CA MET A 209 12.09 3.24 -6.43
C MET A 209 12.87 2.79 -7.67
N ASN A 210 13.15 1.50 -7.79
CA ASN A 210 13.95 0.90 -8.87
C ASN A 210 15.35 1.53 -8.97
N ILE A 211 16.09 1.51 -7.85
CA ILE A 211 17.44 2.07 -7.68
C ILE A 211 18.43 1.03 -7.19
#